data_319e9c4c6e3e169fde8df76ff9ce72f0
#
_entry.id   319e9c4c6e3e169fde8df76ff9ce72f0
#
_cell.length_a   1.000
_cell.length_b   1.000
_cell.length_c   1.000
_cell.angle_alpha   90.00
_cell.angle_beta   90.00
_cell.angle_gamma   90.00
#
_symmetry.space_group_name_H-M   'P 1'
#
loop_
_entity.id
_entity.type
_entity.pdbx_description
1 polymer ?
#
loop_
_entity_poly.entity_id
_entity_poly.type
_entity_poly.pdbx_seq_one_letter_code
_entity_poly.pdbx_strand_id
1 'polypeptide(L)'
;MGHSDNTNDGGILVPSIVEQPCGLYAGTEAFSGDYDADDYHDWVEQSNGDPVPAPLVVYLQDAACVDQRDQERAMGQELRMQGALFDGDRVLEQLILTGSIAETWSENQLHHLVSTIQASFPVDRQSLNNWCACVANTIPSGERLRLLRVLGFNHIRFALTASAPEAQLAITLADAVRQAKRLGFDRIILDLRRMPADTTLRNLLQSLDQKTKPDRIRMPLVGNQDPGIYAQAVQAIGFRYIGLDWYLCEDDSWWDAWKNGSLYWTMLGYSELHNPDVIGIGPGAISSVGGCYSLNDAPLSDYVAKLKQGRLPIVGGAELEPADLLRREIIAMILTSSCIRVSRLEEKWGIEFDRFFARESDRLRALERTNQVSRKTDGIDIHAQSQPQLIEICEIFESRPRHGSAAAAHTPSSKHVPLSKSYIVS
;
A
#
# COMPACT_ATOMS: atom_id res chain seq x y z
N MET A 1 7.43 33.95 -17.18
CA MET A 1 7.11 34.66 -15.93
C MET A 1 5.80 34.10 -15.41
N GLY A 2 5.81 33.54 -14.23
CA GLY A 2 4.65 32.96 -13.55
C GLY A 2 4.88 31.52 -13.08
N HIS A 3 5.92 31.29 -12.27
CA HIS A 3 5.96 30.16 -11.37
C HIS A 3 4.92 30.43 -10.27
N SER A 4 3.89 29.63 -10.19
CA SER A 4 3.07 29.51 -9.00
C SER A 4 3.69 28.44 -8.11
N ASP A 5 4.50 28.90 -7.16
CA ASP A 5 4.87 28.15 -5.97
C ASP A 5 3.59 27.73 -5.24
N ASN A 6 3.33 26.44 -5.22
CA ASN A 6 2.36 25.83 -4.31
C ASN A 6 3.11 25.45 -3.03
N THR A 7 3.39 26.45 -2.19
CA THR A 7 3.89 26.27 -0.83
C THR A 7 2.77 26.48 0.16
N ASN A 8 2.65 25.50 1.08
CA ASN A 8 2.01 25.62 2.38
C ASN A 8 0.48 25.66 2.46
N ASP A 9 -0.12 24.50 2.31
CA ASP A 9 -1.05 24.05 3.34
C ASP A 9 -0.32 22.96 4.14
N GLY A 10 -0.36 23.01 5.48
CA GLY A 10 0.29 22.05 6.38
C GLY A 10 -0.33 20.65 6.32
N GLY A 11 -0.57 20.14 5.13
CA GLY A 11 -1.07 18.82 4.88
C GLY A 11 -0.03 17.76 5.21
N ILE A 12 -0.43 16.73 5.90
CA ILE A 12 0.37 15.55 6.20
C ILE A 12 0.84 14.93 4.88
N LEU A 13 2.17 14.84 4.69
CA LEU A 13 2.76 14.19 3.53
C LEU A 13 2.59 12.68 3.66
N VAL A 14 1.63 12.12 2.95
CA VAL A 14 1.44 10.67 2.87
C VAL A 14 2.60 10.05 2.11
N PRO A 15 3.19 8.96 2.62
CA PRO A 15 4.26 8.24 1.95
C PRO A 15 3.89 7.86 0.51
N SER A 16 4.83 7.99 -0.40
CA SER A 16 4.61 7.69 -1.83
C SER A 16 4.22 6.23 -2.11
N ILE A 17 4.45 5.35 -1.15
CA ILE A 17 4.07 3.94 -1.23
C ILE A 17 2.64 3.71 -0.74
N VAL A 18 2.12 4.57 0.13
CA VAL A 18 0.73 4.47 0.59
C VAL A 18 -0.20 4.79 -0.57
N GLU A 19 -1.10 3.86 -0.85
CA GLU A 19 -2.00 3.95 -2.00
C GLU A 19 -3.16 4.91 -1.69
N GLN A 20 -3.17 6.07 -2.33
CA GLN A 20 -4.28 7.02 -2.26
C GLN A 20 -5.07 7.03 -3.57
N PRO A 21 -6.37 7.32 -3.53
CA PRO A 21 -7.25 7.69 -2.40
C PRO A 21 -7.78 6.49 -1.60
N CYS A 22 -7.61 5.28 -2.06
CA CYS A 22 -8.18 4.07 -1.48
C CYS A 22 -7.21 3.30 -0.57
N GLY A 23 -6.01 3.84 -0.29
CA GLY A 23 -5.01 3.18 0.54
C GLY A 23 -5.34 3.22 2.02
N LEU A 24 -5.83 4.35 2.48
CA LEU A 24 -6.30 4.57 3.83
C LEU A 24 -7.81 4.74 3.80
N TYR A 25 -8.54 3.93 4.53
CA TYR A 25 -9.98 4.07 4.68
C TYR A 25 -10.36 5.45 5.27
N ALA A 26 -9.66 5.86 6.31
CA ALA A 26 -9.72 7.21 6.82
C ALA A 26 -8.51 7.97 6.26
N GLY A 27 -8.71 8.95 5.40
CA GLY A 27 -7.62 9.79 4.94
C GLY A 27 -6.86 10.44 6.11
N THR A 28 -5.65 10.93 5.86
CA THR A 28 -4.80 11.53 6.91
C THR A 28 -5.42 12.77 7.58
N GLU A 29 -6.42 13.39 6.94
CA GLU A 29 -7.24 14.45 7.53
C GLU A 29 -8.08 13.98 8.73
N ALA A 30 -8.23 12.67 8.88
CA ALA A 30 -8.92 12.05 10.02
C ALA A 30 -8.01 11.79 11.21
N PHE A 31 -6.70 11.92 11.07
CA PHE A 31 -5.76 11.65 12.13
C PHE A 31 -5.84 12.72 13.22
N SER A 32 -6.02 12.29 14.46
CA SER A 32 -6.00 13.16 15.64
C SER A 32 -4.57 13.35 16.12
N GLY A 33 -4.21 14.58 16.50
CA GLY A 33 -2.96 14.87 17.19
C GLY A 33 -2.97 14.45 18.66
N ASP A 34 -4.12 14.05 19.20
CA ASP A 34 -4.24 13.52 20.55
C ASP A 34 -3.88 12.02 20.62
N TYR A 35 -3.81 11.34 19.47
CA TYR A 35 -3.35 9.94 19.34
C TYR A 35 -1.84 9.90 19.47
N ASP A 36 -1.32 9.07 20.36
CA ASP A 36 0.11 9.01 20.65
C ASP A 36 0.69 7.57 20.66
N ALA A 37 1.88 7.42 21.23
CA ALA A 37 2.59 6.15 21.29
C ALA A 37 1.95 5.15 22.27
N ASP A 38 1.25 5.62 23.30
CA ASP A 38 0.59 4.75 24.27
C ASP A 38 -0.68 4.14 23.64
N ASP A 39 -1.47 4.95 22.90
CA ASP A 39 -2.62 4.45 22.13
C ASP A 39 -2.18 3.38 21.10
N TYR A 40 -1.07 3.63 20.41
CA TYR A 40 -0.52 2.66 19.46
C TYR A 40 -0.10 1.35 20.15
N HIS A 41 0.52 1.45 21.35
CA HIS A 41 0.93 0.29 22.12
C HIS A 41 -0.26 -0.59 22.50
N ASP A 42 -1.36 0.02 22.95
CA ASP A 42 -2.60 -0.70 23.28
C ASP A 42 -3.13 -1.49 22.08
N TRP A 43 -3.08 -0.93 20.90
CA TRP A 43 -3.47 -1.63 19.66
C TRP A 43 -2.53 -2.77 19.29
N VAL A 44 -1.22 -2.62 19.50
CA VAL A 44 -0.25 -3.71 19.28
C VAL A 44 -0.49 -4.83 20.29
N GLU A 45 -0.73 -4.53 21.56
CA GLU A 45 -1.06 -5.52 22.59
C GLU A 45 -2.35 -6.28 22.24
N GLN A 46 -3.38 -5.56 21.78
CA GLN A 46 -4.60 -6.19 21.29
C GLN A 46 -4.36 -7.12 20.09
N SER A 47 -3.55 -6.68 19.12
CA SER A 47 -3.20 -7.50 17.96
C SER A 47 -2.38 -8.74 18.32
N ASN A 48 -1.46 -8.63 19.29
CA ASN A 48 -0.73 -9.79 19.83
C ASN A 48 -1.66 -10.80 20.52
N GLY A 49 -2.70 -10.31 21.18
CA GLY A 49 -3.70 -11.16 21.85
C GLY A 49 -4.68 -11.87 20.92
N ASP A 50 -4.63 -11.63 19.60
CA ASP A 50 -5.50 -12.30 18.63
C ASP A 50 -5.13 -13.79 18.53
N PRO A 51 -6.08 -14.73 18.65
CA PRO A 51 -5.84 -16.16 18.50
C PRO A 51 -5.23 -16.58 17.16
N VAL A 52 -5.43 -15.81 16.11
CA VAL A 52 -4.76 -15.96 14.81
C VAL A 52 -4.12 -14.62 14.46
N PRO A 53 -2.85 -14.42 14.87
CA PRO A 53 -2.19 -13.13 14.70
C PRO A 53 -2.04 -12.80 13.22
N ALA A 54 -2.27 -11.51 12.90
CA ALA A 54 -2.08 -11.00 11.55
C ALA A 54 -0.60 -11.11 11.12
N PRO A 55 -0.30 -11.42 9.85
CA PRO A 55 1.08 -11.41 9.35
C PRO A 55 1.66 -10.00 9.44
N LEU A 56 2.97 -9.88 9.73
CA LEU A 56 3.64 -8.59 9.80
C LEU A 56 4.22 -8.17 8.44
N VAL A 57 3.98 -6.92 8.09
CA VAL A 57 4.62 -6.23 6.98
C VAL A 57 5.38 -5.03 7.53
N VAL A 58 6.66 -4.93 7.23
CA VAL A 58 7.45 -3.75 7.55
C VAL A 58 7.81 -3.01 6.27
N TYR A 59 7.55 -1.71 6.22
CA TYR A 59 8.11 -0.87 5.17
C TYR A 59 8.95 0.25 5.76
N LEU A 60 10.04 0.58 5.08
CA LEU A 60 10.95 1.64 5.47
C LEU A 60 10.87 2.79 4.48
N GLN A 61 10.77 3.99 5.00
CA GLN A 61 10.75 5.23 4.25
C GLN A 61 11.82 6.17 4.75
N ASP A 62 12.64 6.69 3.86
CA ASP A 62 13.58 7.75 4.21
C ASP A 62 12.97 9.14 3.95
N ALA A 63 13.47 10.13 4.70
CA ALA A 63 13.30 11.52 4.32
C ALA A 63 14.37 11.87 3.26
N ALA A 64 13.99 12.68 2.29
CA ALA A 64 14.96 13.30 1.39
C ALA A 64 15.85 14.27 2.19
N CYS A 65 16.91 13.77 2.81
CA CYS A 65 17.76 14.55 3.69
C CYS A 65 19.26 14.34 3.38
N VAL A 66 20.06 15.28 3.84
CA VAL A 66 21.52 15.29 3.64
C VAL A 66 22.24 14.37 4.63
N ASP A 67 21.66 14.13 5.82
CA ASP A 67 22.30 13.32 6.87
C ASP A 67 21.75 11.91 6.97
N GLN A 68 22.25 11.04 6.10
CA GLN A 68 21.89 9.62 6.07
C GLN A 68 22.31 8.84 7.34
N ARG A 69 23.37 9.29 8.05
CA ARG A 69 23.86 8.54 9.21
C ARG A 69 22.97 8.68 10.42
N ASP A 70 22.47 9.90 10.68
CA ASP A 70 21.56 10.12 11.79
C ASP A 70 20.21 9.45 11.50
N GLN A 71 19.77 9.46 10.27
CA GLN A 71 18.55 8.75 9.85
C GLN A 71 18.71 7.23 10.00
N GLU A 72 19.82 6.63 9.54
CA GLU A 72 20.10 5.19 9.70
C GLU A 72 20.04 4.77 11.17
N ARG A 73 20.71 5.53 12.06
CA ARG A 73 20.72 5.23 13.49
C ARG A 73 19.32 5.31 14.11
N ALA A 74 18.57 6.35 13.76
CA ALA A 74 17.22 6.58 14.27
C ALA A 74 16.28 5.48 13.79
N MET A 75 16.28 5.15 12.50
CA MET A 75 15.48 4.05 11.97
C MET A 75 15.85 2.70 12.58
N GLY A 76 17.16 2.45 12.82
CA GLY A 76 17.62 1.25 13.53
C GLY A 76 17.15 1.21 14.99
N GLN A 77 17.00 2.35 15.64
CA GLN A 77 16.41 2.43 16.99
C GLN A 77 14.92 2.17 16.95
N GLU A 78 14.19 2.80 16.03
CA GLU A 78 12.76 2.57 15.86
C GLU A 78 12.45 1.11 15.56
N LEU A 79 13.20 0.45 14.66
CA LEU A 79 13.06 -0.98 14.36
C LEU A 79 13.15 -1.84 15.62
N ARG A 80 14.12 -1.55 16.49
CA ARG A 80 14.26 -2.29 17.76
C ARG A 80 13.11 -2.02 18.73
N MET A 81 12.64 -0.78 18.80
CA MET A 81 11.50 -0.42 19.65
C MET A 81 10.21 -1.07 19.15
N GLN A 82 9.95 -0.97 17.86
CA GLN A 82 8.78 -1.60 17.23
C GLN A 82 8.82 -3.14 17.39
N GLY A 83 9.97 -3.77 17.10
CA GLY A 83 10.11 -5.21 17.23
C GLY A 83 9.94 -5.72 18.66
N ALA A 84 10.24 -4.88 19.68
CA ALA A 84 10.04 -5.23 21.07
C ALA A 84 8.57 -5.20 21.53
N LEU A 85 7.67 -4.58 20.74
CA LEU A 85 6.23 -4.55 21.04
C LEU A 85 5.50 -5.79 20.54
N PHE A 86 6.00 -6.45 19.52
CA PHE A 86 5.36 -7.62 18.93
C PHE A 86 5.88 -8.91 19.56
N ASP A 87 4.98 -9.87 19.77
CA ASP A 87 5.33 -11.17 20.35
C ASP A 87 6.29 -11.96 19.45
N GLY A 88 7.11 -12.82 20.06
CA GLY A 88 8.17 -13.54 19.36
C GLY A 88 7.72 -14.57 18.33
N ASP A 89 6.43 -14.85 18.22
CA ASP A 89 5.82 -15.71 17.20
C ASP A 89 5.25 -14.90 16.00
N ARG A 90 5.29 -13.54 16.07
CA ARG A 90 4.84 -12.65 15.00
C ARG A 90 5.92 -12.58 13.91
N VAL A 91 5.76 -13.38 12.88
CA VAL A 91 6.74 -13.50 11.79
C VAL A 91 6.62 -12.34 10.79
N LEU A 92 7.76 -11.78 10.41
CA LEU A 92 7.85 -10.80 9.32
C LEU A 92 7.69 -11.50 7.97
N GLU A 93 6.53 -11.32 7.35
CA GLU A 93 6.18 -11.94 6.05
C GLU A 93 6.62 -11.08 4.86
N GLN A 94 6.65 -9.76 5.01
CA GLN A 94 7.03 -8.87 3.92
C GLN A 94 7.86 -7.70 4.42
N LEU A 95 8.90 -7.36 3.66
CA LEU A 95 9.74 -6.18 3.86
C LEU A 95 9.77 -5.32 2.59
N ILE A 96 9.58 -4.01 2.73
CA ILE A 96 9.63 -3.09 1.59
C ILE A 96 10.56 -1.92 1.91
N LEU A 97 11.62 -1.75 1.13
CA LEU A 97 12.42 -0.52 1.14
C LEU A 97 11.84 0.47 0.15
N THR A 98 11.58 1.68 0.61
CA THR A 98 11.08 2.78 -0.22
C THR A 98 12.01 3.99 -0.20
N GLY A 99 11.62 5.06 -0.84
CA GLY A 99 12.41 6.26 -0.91
C GLY A 99 13.74 6.03 -1.65
N SER A 100 14.82 6.56 -1.11
CA SER A 100 16.15 6.46 -1.70
C SER A 100 17.03 5.39 -1.05
N ILE A 101 16.57 4.67 -0.04
CA ILE A 101 17.35 3.71 0.77
C ILE A 101 18.08 2.71 -0.13
N ALA A 102 17.35 2.03 -1.00
CA ALA A 102 17.92 1.02 -1.89
C ALA A 102 18.93 1.58 -2.92
N GLU A 103 18.90 2.88 -3.18
CA GLU A 103 19.74 3.54 -4.17
C GLU A 103 21.00 4.17 -3.57
N THR A 104 20.83 4.90 -2.46
CA THR A 104 21.83 5.84 -1.95
C THR A 104 22.61 5.36 -0.74
N TRP A 105 22.02 4.46 0.06
CA TRP A 105 22.70 3.94 1.25
C TRP A 105 23.89 3.07 0.86
N SER A 106 25.00 3.20 1.58
CA SER A 106 26.18 2.39 1.35
C SER A 106 25.93 0.90 1.62
N GLU A 107 26.79 0.04 1.12
CA GLU A 107 26.73 -1.41 1.36
C GLU A 107 26.70 -1.73 2.86
N ASN A 108 27.59 -1.09 3.65
CA ASN A 108 27.64 -1.28 5.11
C ASN A 108 26.32 -0.87 5.80
N GLN A 109 25.71 0.23 5.37
CA GLN A 109 24.42 0.70 5.91
C GLN A 109 23.30 -0.28 5.60
N LEU A 110 23.24 -0.79 4.36
CA LEU A 110 22.24 -1.79 3.98
C LEU A 110 22.43 -3.11 4.73
N HIS A 111 23.66 -3.59 4.92
CA HIS A 111 23.95 -4.77 5.73
C HIS A 111 23.54 -4.57 7.19
N HIS A 112 23.87 -3.41 7.77
CA HIS A 112 23.48 -3.09 9.15
C HIS A 112 21.96 -2.99 9.30
N LEU A 113 21.28 -2.36 8.34
CA LEU A 113 19.81 -2.27 8.32
C LEU A 113 19.15 -3.65 8.31
N VAL A 114 19.55 -4.50 7.36
CA VAL A 114 19.01 -5.87 7.24
C VAL A 114 19.27 -6.69 8.50
N SER A 115 20.49 -6.60 9.05
CA SER A 115 20.83 -7.27 10.31
C SER A 115 19.96 -6.78 11.48
N THR A 116 19.68 -5.47 11.54
CA THR A 116 18.83 -4.89 12.57
C THR A 116 17.39 -5.38 12.42
N ILE A 117 16.84 -5.44 11.20
CA ILE A 117 15.50 -5.97 10.93
C ILE A 117 15.39 -7.42 11.39
N GLN A 118 16.36 -8.27 11.00
CA GLN A 118 16.38 -9.69 11.37
C GLN A 118 16.59 -9.94 12.87
N ALA A 119 17.19 -8.99 13.58
CA ALA A 119 17.33 -9.03 15.04
C ALA A 119 16.07 -8.52 15.76
N SER A 120 15.28 -7.67 15.11
CA SER A 120 14.09 -7.05 15.71
C SER A 120 12.81 -7.85 15.47
N PHE A 121 12.73 -8.57 14.35
CA PHE A 121 11.56 -9.35 13.98
C PHE A 121 11.94 -10.78 13.61
N PRO A 122 11.17 -11.79 14.06
CA PRO A 122 11.33 -13.15 13.57
C PRO A 122 11.13 -13.20 12.05
N VAL A 123 12.06 -13.81 11.35
CA VAL A 123 12.02 -14.01 9.90
C VAL A 123 12.03 -15.49 9.62
N ASP A 124 11.02 -16.00 8.94
CA ASP A 124 11.05 -17.38 8.48
C ASP A 124 12.04 -17.53 7.33
N ARG A 125 13.12 -18.27 7.59
CA ARG A 125 14.17 -18.53 6.60
C ARG A 125 13.77 -19.61 5.58
N GLN A 126 12.68 -20.33 5.83
CA GLN A 126 12.20 -21.40 4.94
C GLN A 126 11.10 -20.91 4.01
N SER A 127 10.34 -19.87 4.39
CA SER A 127 9.41 -19.21 3.50
C SER A 127 10.14 -18.26 2.54
N LEU A 128 9.65 -18.19 1.32
CA LEU A 128 10.12 -17.20 0.33
C LEU A 128 9.74 -15.80 0.85
N ASN A 129 10.68 -15.13 1.49
CA ASN A 129 10.48 -13.80 2.01
C ASN A 129 10.08 -12.86 0.87
N ASN A 130 8.97 -12.16 0.99
CA ASN A 130 8.52 -11.15 0.05
C ASN A 130 9.24 -9.82 0.33
N TRP A 131 10.54 -9.80 0.12
CA TRP A 131 11.37 -8.62 0.34
C TRP A 131 11.53 -7.83 -0.94
N CYS A 132 10.96 -6.63 -0.97
CA CYS A 132 10.93 -5.74 -2.12
C CYS A 132 11.83 -4.52 -1.91
N ALA A 133 12.76 -4.28 -2.83
CA ALA A 133 13.49 -3.04 -2.91
C ALA A 133 12.87 -2.14 -4.00
N CYS A 134 12.41 -0.94 -3.62
CA CYS A 134 11.96 0.07 -4.57
C CYS A 134 13.11 1.00 -4.95
N VAL A 135 13.27 1.26 -6.23
CA VAL A 135 14.21 2.22 -6.80
C VAL A 135 13.44 3.25 -7.61
N ALA A 136 13.59 4.53 -7.27
CA ALA A 136 12.71 5.59 -7.75
C ALA A 136 13.39 6.67 -8.59
N ASN A 137 14.68 6.92 -8.38
CA ASN A 137 15.37 8.06 -8.98
C ASN A 137 16.36 7.65 -10.07
N THR A 138 17.05 6.53 -9.87
CA THR A 138 18.08 6.05 -10.79
C THR A 138 17.93 4.56 -11.07
N ILE A 139 18.31 4.14 -12.27
CA ILE A 139 18.40 2.71 -12.57
C ILE A 139 19.67 2.18 -11.88
N PRO A 140 19.56 1.19 -10.96
CA PRO A 140 20.69 0.69 -10.21
C PRO A 140 21.68 -0.05 -11.11
N SER A 141 22.97 0.02 -10.76
CA SER A 141 24.00 -0.77 -11.41
C SER A 141 23.82 -2.27 -11.14
N GLY A 142 24.43 -3.10 -11.98
CA GLY A 142 24.39 -4.56 -11.78
C GLY A 142 25.02 -5.00 -10.45
N GLU A 143 25.98 -4.23 -9.91
CA GLU A 143 26.59 -4.47 -8.58
C GLU A 143 25.58 -4.16 -7.47
N ARG A 144 24.84 -3.06 -7.58
CA ARG A 144 23.78 -2.71 -6.63
C ARG A 144 22.65 -3.75 -6.65
N LEU A 145 22.20 -4.19 -7.82
CA LEU A 145 21.21 -5.26 -7.91
C LEU A 145 21.71 -6.56 -7.28
N ARG A 146 22.98 -6.92 -7.48
CA ARG A 146 23.58 -8.10 -6.86
C ARG A 146 23.63 -7.97 -5.34
N LEU A 147 24.01 -6.80 -4.82
CA LEU A 147 24.00 -6.53 -3.38
C LEU A 147 22.61 -6.71 -2.78
N LEU A 148 21.59 -6.10 -3.37
CA LEU A 148 20.20 -6.25 -2.90
C LEU A 148 19.77 -7.72 -2.90
N ARG A 149 20.14 -8.49 -3.95
CA ARG A 149 19.80 -9.91 -4.01
C ARG A 149 20.52 -10.74 -2.92
N VAL A 150 21.79 -10.43 -2.63
CA VAL A 150 22.57 -11.08 -1.55
C VAL A 150 22.00 -10.75 -0.17
N LEU A 151 21.47 -9.54 0.02
CA LEU A 151 20.79 -9.10 1.24
C LEU A 151 19.42 -9.76 1.47
N GLY A 152 18.92 -10.54 0.50
CA GLY A 152 17.66 -11.26 0.63
C GLY A 152 16.50 -10.65 -0.13
N PHE A 153 16.67 -9.49 -0.78
CA PHE A 153 15.60 -8.90 -1.59
C PHE A 153 15.38 -9.75 -2.84
N ASN A 154 14.20 -10.34 -2.93
CA ASN A 154 13.80 -11.18 -4.05
C ASN A 154 12.81 -10.48 -4.99
N HIS A 155 12.28 -9.33 -4.60
CA HIS A 155 11.47 -8.47 -5.45
C HIS A 155 12.19 -7.15 -5.71
N ILE A 156 12.05 -6.61 -6.92
CA ILE A 156 12.57 -5.29 -7.30
C ILE A 156 11.46 -4.48 -7.99
N ARG A 157 11.25 -3.25 -7.54
CA ARG A 157 10.30 -2.30 -8.14
C ARG A 157 11.05 -1.10 -8.70
N PHE A 158 10.96 -0.91 -10.00
CA PHE A 158 11.47 0.26 -10.69
C PHE A 158 10.36 1.30 -10.81
N ALA A 159 10.38 2.32 -9.95
CA ALA A 159 9.38 3.39 -9.86
C ALA A 159 9.96 4.71 -10.40
N LEU A 160 10.45 4.70 -11.62
CA LEU A 160 11.27 5.76 -12.18
C LEU A 160 10.47 7.04 -12.45
N THR A 161 11.11 8.16 -12.16
CA THR A 161 10.64 9.49 -12.55
C THR A 161 11.29 9.93 -13.86
N ALA A 162 10.63 10.79 -14.61
CA ALA A 162 11.01 11.27 -15.94
C ALA A 162 12.27 12.17 -15.99
N SER A 163 13.25 11.94 -15.15
CA SER A 163 14.46 12.79 -15.05
C SER A 163 15.56 12.46 -16.08
N ALA A 164 15.43 11.38 -16.85
CA ALA A 164 16.42 10.96 -17.84
C ALA A 164 15.94 11.25 -19.27
N PRO A 165 16.87 11.45 -20.25
CA PRO A 165 16.52 11.56 -21.65
C PRO A 165 15.73 10.34 -22.13
N GLU A 166 14.57 10.56 -22.69
CA GLU A 166 13.54 9.56 -22.98
C GLU A 166 14.04 8.33 -23.75
N ALA A 167 14.79 8.53 -24.82
CA ALA A 167 15.27 7.44 -25.67
C ALA A 167 16.26 6.49 -24.93
N GLN A 168 17.03 7.02 -23.98
CA GLN A 168 18.01 6.24 -23.21
C GLN A 168 17.31 5.45 -22.09
N LEU A 169 16.25 6.01 -21.50
CA LEU A 169 15.56 5.42 -20.36
C LEU A 169 14.95 4.06 -20.72
N ALA A 170 14.32 3.93 -21.88
CA ALA A 170 13.69 2.68 -22.31
C ALA A 170 14.73 1.54 -22.44
N ILE A 171 15.86 1.82 -23.08
CA ILE A 171 16.94 0.83 -23.28
C ILE A 171 17.55 0.44 -21.92
N THR A 172 17.87 1.43 -21.08
CA THR A 172 18.52 1.19 -19.80
C THR A 172 17.60 0.43 -18.85
N LEU A 173 16.28 0.72 -18.87
CA LEU A 173 15.29 0.02 -18.04
C LEU A 173 15.12 -1.44 -18.51
N ALA A 174 15.05 -1.69 -19.83
CA ALA A 174 15.01 -3.05 -20.36
C ALA A 174 16.27 -3.86 -19.98
N ASP A 175 17.43 -3.22 -19.97
CA ASP A 175 18.68 -3.84 -19.50
C ASP A 175 18.64 -4.15 -18.01
N ALA A 176 18.12 -3.24 -17.18
CA ALA A 176 17.97 -3.47 -15.73
C ALA A 176 17.02 -4.63 -15.43
N VAL A 177 15.89 -4.72 -16.13
CA VAL A 177 14.96 -5.87 -16.04
C VAL A 177 15.68 -7.17 -16.41
N ARG A 178 16.43 -7.15 -17.50
CA ARG A 178 17.22 -8.32 -17.95
C ARG A 178 18.27 -8.74 -16.91
N GLN A 179 18.95 -7.78 -16.29
CA GLN A 179 19.92 -8.05 -15.22
C GLN A 179 19.22 -8.59 -13.96
N ALA A 180 18.12 -8.00 -13.54
CA ALA A 180 17.36 -8.48 -12.40
C ALA A 180 16.90 -9.94 -12.58
N LYS A 181 16.41 -10.31 -13.77
CA LYS A 181 16.08 -11.71 -14.11
C LYS A 181 17.31 -12.64 -14.00
N ARG A 182 18.45 -12.23 -14.55
CA ARG A 182 19.69 -13.03 -14.48
C ARG A 182 20.20 -13.23 -13.04
N LEU A 183 19.93 -12.27 -12.17
CA LEU A 183 20.29 -12.33 -10.74
C LEU A 183 19.30 -13.12 -9.90
N GLY A 184 18.21 -13.59 -10.50
CA GLY A 184 17.20 -14.41 -9.84
C GLY A 184 16.28 -13.62 -8.92
N PHE A 185 15.91 -12.40 -9.30
CA PHE A 185 14.75 -11.74 -8.67
C PHE A 185 13.48 -12.48 -9.08
N ASP A 186 12.65 -12.83 -8.09
CA ASP A 186 11.44 -13.61 -8.29
C ASP A 186 10.31 -12.76 -8.87
N ARG A 187 10.28 -11.45 -8.54
CA ARG A 187 9.31 -10.49 -9.06
C ARG A 187 9.98 -9.19 -9.47
N ILE A 188 9.68 -8.76 -10.67
CA ILE A 188 10.16 -7.49 -11.23
C ILE A 188 8.95 -6.65 -11.59
N ILE A 189 8.86 -5.47 -10.98
CA ILE A 189 7.73 -4.56 -11.08
C ILE A 189 8.18 -3.29 -11.78
N LEU A 190 7.51 -2.90 -12.85
CA LEU A 190 7.66 -1.57 -13.44
C LEU A 190 6.51 -0.67 -12.98
N ASP A 191 6.84 0.34 -12.18
CA ASP A 191 5.89 1.38 -11.79
C ASP A 191 6.12 2.62 -12.67
N LEU A 192 5.27 2.79 -13.65
CA LEU A 192 5.38 3.81 -14.67
C LEU A 192 4.48 5.02 -14.40
N ARG A 193 3.90 5.14 -13.20
CA ARG A 193 2.95 6.21 -12.84
C ARG A 193 3.50 7.62 -12.95
N ARG A 194 4.80 7.78 -12.86
CA ARG A 194 5.49 9.08 -12.95
C ARG A 194 6.13 9.34 -14.30
N MET A 195 5.95 8.45 -15.26
CA MET A 195 6.49 8.63 -16.60
C MET A 195 5.54 9.46 -17.47
N PRO A 196 6.07 10.31 -18.36
CA PRO A 196 5.25 11.00 -19.34
C PRO A 196 4.53 9.98 -20.22
N ALA A 197 3.26 10.25 -20.46
CA ALA A 197 2.34 9.29 -21.08
C ALA A 197 2.39 9.32 -22.62
N ASP A 198 3.52 9.57 -23.26
CA ASP A 198 3.58 9.69 -24.71
C ASP A 198 4.56 8.70 -25.37
N THR A 199 5.43 9.21 -26.22
CA THR A 199 6.35 8.43 -27.06
C THR A 199 7.26 7.52 -26.24
N THR A 200 7.67 7.93 -25.03
CA THR A 200 8.60 7.18 -24.16
C THR A 200 7.98 5.91 -23.66
N LEU A 201 6.76 5.99 -23.12
CA LEU A 201 6.04 4.81 -22.62
C LEU A 201 5.78 3.81 -23.75
N ARG A 202 5.38 4.30 -24.92
CA ARG A 202 5.19 3.45 -26.10
C ARG A 202 6.48 2.77 -26.52
N ASN A 203 7.59 3.51 -26.60
CA ASN A 203 8.90 2.96 -26.95
C ASN A 203 9.37 1.94 -25.93
N LEU A 204 9.16 2.20 -24.64
CA LEU A 204 9.47 1.25 -23.56
C LEU A 204 8.68 -0.05 -23.76
N LEU A 205 7.36 0.03 -23.89
CA LEU A 205 6.51 -1.15 -24.07
C LEU A 205 6.89 -1.95 -25.32
N GLN A 206 7.24 -1.27 -26.43
CA GLN A 206 7.72 -1.92 -27.64
C GLN A 206 9.11 -2.58 -27.48
N SER A 207 9.94 -2.08 -26.56
CA SER A 207 11.26 -2.65 -26.26
C SER A 207 11.20 -3.89 -25.35
N LEU A 208 10.06 -4.14 -24.71
CA LEU A 208 9.85 -5.32 -23.86
C LEU A 208 9.55 -6.56 -24.71
N ASP A 209 10.36 -7.57 -24.54
CA ASP A 209 10.18 -8.89 -25.12
C ASP A 209 10.07 -9.95 -24.00
N GLN A 210 9.98 -11.22 -24.35
CA GLN A 210 9.88 -12.31 -23.36
C GLN A 210 11.09 -12.39 -22.39
N LYS A 211 12.25 -11.84 -22.77
CA LYS A 211 13.45 -11.83 -21.93
C LYS A 211 13.54 -10.60 -21.02
N THR A 212 12.90 -9.53 -21.43
CA THR A 212 12.89 -8.24 -20.73
C THR A 212 11.53 -7.92 -20.11
N LYS A 213 10.52 -8.77 -20.33
CA LYS A 213 9.18 -8.64 -19.76
C LYS A 213 9.26 -8.67 -18.22
N PRO A 214 8.77 -7.63 -17.51
CA PRO A 214 8.60 -7.68 -16.07
C PRO A 214 7.46 -8.63 -15.70
N ASP A 215 7.26 -8.88 -14.42
CA ASP A 215 6.14 -9.69 -13.94
C ASP A 215 4.88 -8.83 -13.76
N ARG A 216 5.07 -7.58 -13.34
CA ARG A 216 3.99 -6.61 -13.10
C ARG A 216 4.31 -5.26 -13.69
N ILE A 217 3.29 -4.60 -14.23
CA ILE A 217 3.38 -3.21 -14.68
C ILE A 217 2.30 -2.41 -13.97
N ARG A 218 2.66 -1.25 -13.46
CA ARG A 218 1.74 -0.26 -12.96
C ARG A 218 1.82 0.99 -13.82
N MET A 219 0.71 1.38 -14.45
CA MET A 219 0.64 2.54 -15.33
C MET A 219 -0.50 3.46 -14.91
N PRO A 220 -0.29 4.78 -14.86
CA PRO A 220 -1.37 5.68 -14.57
C PRO A 220 -2.37 5.70 -15.71
N LEU A 221 -3.64 5.69 -15.35
CA LEU A 221 -4.73 6.05 -16.26
C LEU A 221 -4.94 7.58 -16.14
N VAL A 222 -3.93 8.39 -16.51
CA VAL A 222 -3.97 9.84 -16.30
C VAL A 222 -4.36 10.59 -17.56
N GLY A 223 -5.36 11.48 -17.42
CA GLY A 223 -5.58 12.63 -18.28
C GLY A 223 -6.30 12.33 -19.60
N ASN A 224 -6.36 13.34 -20.47
CA ASN A 224 -7.02 13.38 -21.77
C ASN A 224 -6.43 12.41 -22.84
N GLN A 225 -5.59 11.47 -22.45
CA GLN A 225 -5.02 10.47 -23.36
C GLN A 225 -5.92 9.24 -23.36
N ASP A 226 -6.10 8.66 -24.54
CA ASP A 226 -6.91 7.46 -24.70
C ASP A 226 -6.29 6.28 -23.92
N PRO A 227 -6.88 5.87 -22.76
CA PRO A 227 -6.36 4.76 -21.96
C PRO A 227 -6.27 3.47 -22.79
N GLY A 228 -7.06 3.36 -23.84
CA GLY A 228 -7.12 2.18 -24.71
C GLY A 228 -5.82 1.90 -25.45
N ILE A 229 -5.07 2.92 -25.85
CA ILE A 229 -3.83 2.71 -26.62
C ILE A 229 -2.76 2.01 -25.79
N TYR A 230 -2.56 2.43 -24.55
CA TYR A 230 -1.57 1.81 -23.66
C TYR A 230 -2.05 0.45 -23.15
N ALA A 231 -3.33 0.34 -22.81
CA ALA A 231 -3.93 -0.93 -22.42
C ALA A 231 -3.77 -1.98 -23.53
N GLN A 232 -4.02 -1.61 -24.80
CA GLN A 232 -3.82 -2.50 -25.92
C GLN A 232 -2.35 -2.90 -26.10
N ALA A 233 -1.41 -1.95 -25.98
CA ALA A 233 0.00 -2.23 -26.10
C ALA A 233 0.49 -3.21 -25.01
N VAL A 234 0.05 -3.02 -23.77
CA VAL A 234 0.41 -3.89 -22.63
C VAL A 234 -0.25 -5.26 -22.79
N GLN A 235 -1.51 -5.32 -23.23
CA GLN A 235 -2.21 -6.57 -23.48
C GLN A 235 -1.57 -7.36 -24.65
N ALA A 236 -1.10 -6.66 -25.68
CA ALA A 236 -0.44 -7.30 -26.83
C ALA A 236 0.86 -8.04 -26.44
N ILE A 237 1.55 -7.60 -25.38
CA ILE A 237 2.72 -8.29 -24.82
C ILE A 237 2.36 -9.28 -23.70
N GLY A 238 1.08 -9.57 -23.52
CA GLY A 238 0.58 -10.68 -22.68
C GLY A 238 0.33 -10.31 -21.22
N PHE A 239 0.04 -9.05 -20.92
CA PHE A 239 -0.43 -8.66 -19.59
C PHE A 239 -1.95 -8.57 -19.51
N ARG A 240 -2.49 -8.76 -18.31
CA ARG A 240 -3.91 -8.64 -17.99
C ARG A 240 -4.14 -7.55 -16.96
N TYR A 241 -5.14 -6.74 -17.16
CA TYR A 241 -5.56 -5.70 -16.23
C TYR A 241 -6.34 -6.31 -15.06
N ILE A 242 -6.02 -5.92 -13.82
CA ILE A 242 -6.71 -6.37 -12.61
C ILE A 242 -7.38 -5.23 -11.82
N GLY A 243 -7.21 -3.99 -12.23
CA GLY A 243 -7.73 -2.79 -11.57
C GLY A 243 -6.62 -1.85 -11.11
N LEU A 244 -6.97 -0.61 -10.76
CA LEU A 244 -6.11 0.41 -10.15
C LEU A 244 -4.72 0.52 -10.78
N ASP A 245 -4.66 0.65 -12.11
CA ASP A 245 -3.43 0.81 -12.89
C ASP A 245 -2.54 -0.44 -13.00
N TRP A 246 -2.94 -1.58 -12.42
CA TRP A 246 -2.11 -2.79 -12.40
C TRP A 246 -2.39 -3.73 -13.57
N TYR A 247 -1.30 -4.19 -14.17
CA TYR A 247 -1.26 -5.18 -15.24
C TYR A 247 -0.31 -6.31 -14.83
N LEU A 248 -0.75 -7.55 -14.94
CA LEU A 248 -0.03 -8.75 -14.53
C LEU A 248 0.21 -9.70 -15.68
N CYS A 249 1.30 -10.45 -15.62
CA CYS A 249 1.46 -11.66 -16.41
C CYS A 249 0.50 -12.75 -15.91
N GLU A 250 0.06 -13.65 -16.80
CA GLU A 250 -0.84 -14.74 -16.42
C GLU A 250 -0.17 -15.81 -15.53
N ASP A 251 1.15 -15.82 -15.45
CA ASP A 251 1.97 -16.66 -14.58
C ASP A 251 2.34 -16.00 -13.23
N ASP A 252 1.82 -14.79 -12.98
CA ASP A 252 2.00 -14.10 -11.70
C ASP A 252 1.03 -14.63 -10.64
N SER A 253 1.50 -14.82 -9.41
CA SER A 253 0.68 -15.29 -8.30
C SER A 253 -0.51 -14.38 -7.98
N TRP A 254 -0.37 -13.06 -8.18
CA TRP A 254 -1.50 -12.14 -8.04
C TRP A 254 -2.61 -12.36 -9.05
N TRP A 255 -2.27 -12.86 -10.25
CA TRP A 255 -3.28 -13.20 -11.26
C TRP A 255 -4.16 -14.36 -10.80
N ASP A 256 -3.53 -15.40 -10.22
CA ASP A 256 -4.28 -16.52 -9.65
C ASP A 256 -5.06 -16.09 -8.41
N ALA A 257 -4.46 -15.31 -7.51
CA ALA A 257 -5.14 -14.77 -6.33
C ALA A 257 -6.33 -13.87 -6.70
N TRP A 258 -6.21 -13.05 -7.74
CA TRP A 258 -7.30 -12.22 -8.24
C TRP A 258 -8.45 -13.08 -8.79
N LYS A 259 -8.17 -14.08 -9.63
CA LYS A 259 -9.17 -15.01 -10.18
C LYS A 259 -9.91 -15.78 -9.08
N ASN A 260 -9.19 -16.19 -8.05
CA ASN A 260 -9.73 -16.99 -6.95
C ASN A 260 -10.36 -16.14 -5.84
N GLY A 261 -10.28 -14.80 -5.93
CA GLY A 261 -10.81 -13.87 -4.93
C GLY A 261 -10.03 -13.91 -3.60
N SER A 262 -8.76 -14.33 -3.62
CA SER A 262 -7.83 -14.33 -2.49
C SER A 262 -6.78 -13.23 -2.56
N LEU A 263 -6.95 -12.25 -3.46
CA LEU A 263 -6.17 -11.02 -3.45
C LEU A 263 -6.82 -10.03 -2.50
N TYR A 264 -6.01 -9.40 -1.65
CA TYR A 264 -6.47 -8.44 -0.65
C TYR A 264 -6.00 -7.03 -0.99
N TRP A 265 -6.63 -6.05 -0.34
CA TRP A 265 -6.24 -4.66 -0.44
C TRP A 265 -5.77 -4.14 0.92
N THR A 266 -4.59 -3.53 0.94
CA THR A 266 -3.98 -2.92 2.13
C THR A 266 -3.64 -1.45 1.85
N MET A 267 -3.18 -0.73 2.86
CA MET A 267 -2.67 0.62 2.67
C MET A 267 -1.46 0.70 1.70
N LEU A 268 -0.80 -0.42 1.43
CA LEU A 268 0.32 -0.51 0.49
C LEU A 268 -0.10 -1.02 -0.90
N GLY A 269 -1.41 -1.21 -1.12
CA GLY A 269 -1.98 -1.73 -2.35
C GLY A 269 -2.35 -3.21 -2.29
N TYR A 270 -2.35 -3.89 -3.45
CA TYR A 270 -2.66 -5.31 -3.52
C TYR A 270 -1.66 -6.17 -2.75
N SER A 271 -2.18 -7.18 -2.07
CA SER A 271 -1.43 -8.13 -1.26
C SER A 271 -2.05 -9.53 -1.31
N GLU A 272 -1.21 -10.56 -1.21
CA GLU A 272 -1.64 -11.95 -0.96
C GLU A 272 -1.79 -12.22 0.55
N LEU A 273 -1.30 -11.31 1.40
CA LEU A 273 -1.44 -11.40 2.84
C LEU A 273 -2.82 -10.91 3.27
N HIS A 274 -3.52 -11.73 4.02
CA HIS A 274 -4.83 -11.40 4.56
C HIS A 274 -4.70 -10.43 5.74
N ASN A 275 -5.22 -9.22 5.58
CA ASN A 275 -5.31 -8.20 6.63
C ASN A 275 -4.04 -8.06 7.49
N PRO A 276 -2.86 -7.80 6.88
CA PRO A 276 -1.62 -7.74 7.63
C PRO A 276 -1.55 -6.52 8.53
N ASP A 277 -0.83 -6.64 9.64
CA ASP A 277 -0.35 -5.48 10.37
C ASP A 277 0.83 -4.87 9.62
N VAL A 278 0.71 -3.59 9.29
CA VAL A 278 1.71 -2.84 8.53
C VAL A 278 2.43 -1.87 9.44
N ILE A 279 3.72 -2.05 9.59
CA ILE A 279 4.59 -1.22 10.43
C ILE A 279 5.41 -0.30 9.51
N GLY A 280 5.17 0.99 9.62
CA GLY A 280 5.93 2.02 8.91
C GLY A 280 7.10 2.51 9.75
N ILE A 281 8.31 2.44 9.21
CA ILE A 281 9.56 2.88 9.84
C ILE A 281 10.12 4.08 9.09
N GLY A 282 10.43 5.12 9.81
CA GLY A 282 11.05 6.33 9.26
C GLY A 282 10.19 7.58 9.38
N PRO A 283 10.73 8.76 9.03
CA PRO A 283 10.04 10.02 9.12
C PRO A 283 8.78 10.05 8.24
N GLY A 284 7.64 10.46 8.83
CA GLY A 284 6.36 10.55 8.15
C GLY A 284 5.76 9.20 7.74
N ALA A 285 6.31 8.07 8.20
CA ALA A 285 5.76 6.75 7.93
C ALA A 285 4.42 6.56 8.66
N ILE A 286 3.53 5.80 8.03
CA ILE A 286 2.21 5.45 8.59
C ILE A 286 2.19 3.96 8.91
N SER A 287 1.73 3.60 10.08
CA SER A 287 1.45 2.20 10.42
C SER A 287 -0.05 1.92 10.42
N SER A 288 -0.42 0.67 10.20
CA SER A 288 -1.79 0.16 10.35
C SER A 288 -1.74 -1.15 11.10
N VAL A 289 -2.11 -1.14 12.37
CA VAL A 289 -2.09 -2.31 13.25
C VAL A 289 -3.48 -2.53 13.81
N GLY A 290 -4.04 -3.72 13.59
CA GLY A 290 -5.41 -4.01 14.01
C GLY A 290 -6.42 -3.00 13.46
N GLY A 291 -7.06 -2.25 14.35
CA GLY A 291 -8.03 -1.22 14.02
C GLY A 291 -7.50 0.22 14.09
N CYS A 292 -6.20 0.46 14.04
CA CYS A 292 -5.66 1.81 14.08
C CYS A 292 -4.76 2.16 12.91
N TYR A 293 -4.58 3.46 12.70
CA TYR A 293 -3.50 4.05 11.93
C TYR A 293 -2.67 4.95 12.84
N SER A 294 -1.35 4.93 12.71
CA SER A 294 -0.45 5.86 13.39
C SER A 294 0.49 6.52 12.40
N LEU A 295 0.89 7.76 12.69
CA LEU A 295 1.75 8.59 11.85
C LEU A 295 2.98 9.02 12.63
N ASN A 296 4.15 8.79 12.06
CA ASN A 296 5.43 9.28 12.58
C ASN A 296 5.65 10.77 12.28
N ASP A 297 6.46 11.44 13.11
CA ASP A 297 6.97 12.77 12.81
C ASP A 297 7.61 12.83 11.42
N ALA A 298 7.19 13.79 10.60
CA ALA A 298 7.75 13.99 9.27
C ALA A 298 9.08 14.78 9.27
N PRO A 299 9.26 15.84 10.10
CA PRO A 299 10.55 16.49 10.25
C PRO A 299 11.56 15.54 10.89
N LEU A 300 12.69 15.31 10.19
CA LEU A 300 13.74 14.40 10.66
C LEU A 300 14.27 14.78 12.05
N SER A 301 14.38 16.10 12.36
CA SER A 301 14.81 16.59 13.67
C SER A 301 13.94 16.08 14.81
N ASP A 302 12.61 16.15 14.63
CA ASP A 302 11.63 15.81 15.65
C ASP A 302 11.51 14.29 15.81
N TYR A 303 11.50 13.58 14.67
CA TYR A 303 11.60 12.12 14.62
C TYR A 303 12.82 11.60 15.39
N VAL A 304 14.03 12.13 15.13
CA VAL A 304 15.27 11.77 15.83
C VAL A 304 15.23 12.15 17.30
N ALA A 305 14.65 13.32 17.63
CA ALA A 305 14.57 13.78 19.02
C ALA A 305 13.71 12.87 19.91
N LYS A 306 12.56 12.41 19.43
CA LYS A 306 11.70 11.46 20.16
C LYS A 306 12.40 10.12 20.37
N LEU A 307 13.01 9.56 19.33
CA LEU A 307 13.73 8.29 19.44
C LEU A 307 14.90 8.37 20.43
N LYS A 308 15.67 9.46 20.45
CA LYS A 308 16.71 9.69 21.47
C LYS A 308 16.18 9.73 22.91
N GLN A 309 14.92 10.07 23.09
CA GLN A 309 14.23 10.04 24.39
C GLN A 309 13.66 8.65 24.72
N GLY A 310 13.85 7.65 23.85
CA GLY A 310 13.30 6.30 24.02
C GLY A 310 11.78 6.23 23.76
N ARG A 311 11.20 7.19 23.01
CA ARG A 311 9.80 7.24 22.63
C ARG A 311 9.63 6.96 21.16
N LEU A 312 8.56 6.24 20.79
CA LEU A 312 8.18 6.12 19.39
C LEU A 312 7.82 7.52 18.83
N PRO A 313 8.16 7.78 17.55
CA PRO A 313 8.04 9.12 16.97
C PRO A 313 6.61 9.44 16.49
N ILE A 314 5.59 8.86 17.10
CA ILE A 314 4.19 9.00 16.72
C ILE A 314 3.70 10.41 17.10
N VAL A 315 2.99 11.07 16.18
CA VAL A 315 2.44 12.42 16.34
C VAL A 315 0.96 12.53 16.04
N GLY A 316 0.34 11.44 15.66
CA GLY A 316 -1.07 11.40 15.40
C GLY A 316 -1.50 10.05 14.86
N GLY A 317 -2.79 9.83 14.81
CA GLY A 317 -3.36 8.58 14.33
C GLY A 317 -4.87 8.61 14.30
N ALA A 318 -5.46 7.48 13.99
CA ALA A 318 -6.90 7.28 14.00
C ALA A 318 -7.23 5.86 14.45
N GLU A 319 -8.16 5.76 15.35
CA GLU A 319 -8.80 4.50 15.71
C GLU A 319 -10.02 4.27 14.82
N LEU A 320 -10.22 3.03 14.41
CA LEU A 320 -11.33 2.62 13.58
C LEU A 320 -12.38 1.91 14.43
N GLU A 321 -13.58 2.45 14.43
CA GLU A 321 -14.73 1.77 15.02
C GLU A 321 -15.14 0.53 14.19
N PRO A 322 -15.91 -0.41 14.74
CA PRO A 322 -16.40 -1.57 13.99
C PRO A 322 -17.09 -1.23 12.67
N ALA A 323 -17.81 -0.10 12.63
CA ALA A 323 -18.45 0.39 11.40
C ALA A 323 -17.41 0.83 10.35
N ASP A 324 -16.27 1.38 10.78
CA ASP A 324 -15.18 1.78 9.90
C ASP A 324 -14.43 0.55 9.34
N LEU A 325 -14.23 -0.47 10.18
CA LEU A 325 -13.63 -1.74 9.75
C LEU A 325 -14.50 -2.45 8.72
N LEU A 326 -15.83 -2.45 8.91
CA LEU A 326 -16.78 -2.98 7.94
C LEU A 326 -16.72 -2.21 6.61
N ARG A 327 -16.67 -0.89 6.66
CA ARG A 327 -16.56 -0.04 5.45
C ARG A 327 -15.24 -0.27 4.72
N ARG A 328 -14.12 -0.39 5.47
CA ARG A 328 -12.81 -0.75 4.92
C ARG A 328 -12.85 -2.11 4.20
N GLU A 329 -13.52 -3.09 4.78
CA GLU A 329 -13.69 -4.42 4.16
C GLU A 329 -14.52 -4.35 2.86
N ILE A 330 -15.58 -3.56 2.83
CA ILE A 330 -16.39 -3.35 1.62
C ILE A 330 -15.55 -2.70 0.51
N ILE A 331 -14.82 -1.64 0.83
CA ILE A 331 -13.93 -0.97 -0.13
C ILE A 331 -12.87 -1.96 -0.66
N ALA A 332 -12.27 -2.76 0.22
CA ALA A 332 -11.32 -3.78 -0.20
C ALA A 332 -11.96 -4.80 -1.16
N MET A 333 -13.18 -5.27 -0.89
CA MET A 333 -13.92 -6.16 -1.80
C MET A 333 -14.17 -5.52 -3.18
N ILE A 334 -14.58 -4.25 -3.22
CA ILE A 334 -14.80 -3.52 -4.48
C ILE A 334 -13.49 -3.49 -5.29
N LEU A 335 -12.37 -3.19 -4.65
CA LEU A 335 -11.08 -3.03 -5.30
C LEU A 335 -10.47 -4.35 -5.77
N THR A 336 -10.74 -5.46 -5.07
CA THR A 336 -10.07 -6.76 -5.34
C THR A 336 -10.92 -7.72 -6.15
N SER A 337 -12.25 -7.63 -6.05
CA SER A 337 -13.15 -8.60 -6.69
C SER A 337 -14.24 -7.97 -7.54
N SER A 338 -14.32 -6.64 -7.59
CA SER A 338 -15.42 -5.90 -8.25
C SER A 338 -16.81 -6.41 -7.81
N CYS A 339 -16.93 -6.82 -6.55
CA CYS A 339 -18.15 -7.38 -5.99
C CYS A 339 -18.23 -7.13 -4.49
N ILE A 340 -19.40 -6.73 -3.99
CA ILE A 340 -19.72 -6.67 -2.56
C ILE A 340 -20.48 -7.95 -2.21
N ARG A 341 -19.89 -8.83 -1.43
CA ARG A 341 -20.50 -10.10 -1.00
C ARG A 341 -21.39 -9.86 0.22
N VAL A 342 -22.61 -9.38 -0.03
CA VAL A 342 -23.55 -8.92 1.01
C VAL A 342 -23.83 -10.03 2.03
N SER A 343 -24.22 -11.24 1.59
CA SER A 343 -24.55 -12.34 2.51
C SER A 343 -23.38 -12.68 3.45
N ARG A 344 -22.13 -12.64 2.96
CA ARG A 344 -20.95 -12.88 3.80
C ARG A 344 -20.74 -11.75 4.83
N LEU A 345 -21.00 -10.51 4.46
CA LEU A 345 -20.88 -9.37 5.38
C LEU A 345 -21.96 -9.44 6.47
N GLU A 346 -23.21 -9.77 6.09
CA GLU A 346 -24.30 -9.92 7.03
C GLU A 346 -24.03 -11.03 8.05
N GLU A 347 -23.53 -12.18 7.59
CA GLU A 347 -23.15 -13.30 8.44
C GLU A 347 -21.99 -12.92 9.38
N LYS A 348 -20.92 -12.34 8.84
CA LYS A 348 -19.70 -12.00 9.59
C LYS A 348 -19.96 -10.91 10.61
N TRP A 349 -20.69 -9.86 10.25
CA TRP A 349 -20.85 -8.67 11.08
C TRP A 349 -22.15 -8.62 11.85
N GLY A 350 -23.05 -9.59 11.64
CA GLY A 350 -24.36 -9.64 12.33
C GLY A 350 -25.27 -8.44 11.99
N ILE A 351 -25.20 -7.95 10.77
CA ILE A 351 -25.97 -6.79 10.30
C ILE A 351 -27.00 -7.20 9.26
N GLU A 352 -27.97 -6.32 9.00
CA GLU A 352 -28.80 -6.31 7.79
C GLU A 352 -28.28 -5.21 6.88
N PHE A 353 -27.67 -5.56 5.74
CA PHE A 353 -26.89 -4.65 4.90
C PHE A 353 -27.70 -3.42 4.46
N ASP A 354 -28.87 -3.61 3.88
CA ASP A 354 -29.69 -2.50 3.37
C ASP A 354 -30.24 -1.59 4.48
N ARG A 355 -30.35 -2.10 5.70
CA ARG A 355 -30.75 -1.31 6.86
C ARG A 355 -29.58 -0.53 7.45
N PHE A 356 -28.43 -1.20 7.59
CA PHE A 356 -27.23 -0.57 8.12
C PHE A 356 -26.69 0.50 7.19
N PHE A 357 -26.69 0.22 5.89
CA PHE A 357 -26.20 1.09 4.81
C PHE A 357 -27.36 1.70 4.00
N ALA A 358 -28.42 2.18 4.66
CA ALA A 358 -29.62 2.67 3.96
C ALA A 358 -29.33 3.80 2.96
N ARG A 359 -28.48 4.77 3.34
CA ARG A 359 -28.08 5.91 2.49
C ARG A 359 -27.19 5.45 1.33
N GLU A 360 -26.24 4.58 1.60
CA GLU A 360 -25.34 3.99 0.63
C GLU A 360 -26.11 3.12 -0.36
N SER A 361 -27.08 2.35 0.13
CA SER A 361 -27.98 1.54 -0.71
C SER A 361 -28.83 2.38 -1.66
N ASP A 362 -29.26 3.57 -1.27
CA ASP A 362 -29.95 4.49 -2.17
C ASP A 362 -29.04 5.01 -3.29
N ARG A 363 -27.77 5.30 -2.96
CA ARG A 363 -26.76 5.69 -3.96
C ARG A 363 -26.47 4.52 -4.92
N LEU A 364 -26.32 3.30 -4.40
CA LEU A 364 -26.13 2.10 -5.23
C LEU A 364 -27.30 1.84 -6.17
N ARG A 365 -28.56 2.04 -5.72
CA ARG A 365 -29.76 1.94 -6.59
C ARG A 365 -29.74 2.97 -7.71
N ALA A 366 -29.17 4.16 -7.49
CA ALA A 366 -28.98 5.14 -8.55
C ALA A 366 -27.98 4.65 -9.61
N LEU A 367 -26.88 4.04 -9.19
CA LEU A 367 -25.88 3.46 -10.08
C LEU A 367 -26.39 2.20 -10.82
N GLU A 368 -27.30 1.46 -10.23
CA GLU A 368 -27.96 0.32 -10.88
C GLU A 368 -28.76 0.76 -12.12
N ARG A 369 -29.42 1.92 -12.08
CA ARG A 369 -30.14 2.48 -13.22
C ARG A 369 -29.26 2.82 -14.42
N THR A 370 -27.98 3.07 -14.17
CA THR A 370 -26.95 3.36 -15.19
C THR A 370 -26.09 2.14 -15.51
N ASN A 371 -26.45 0.96 -14.99
CA ASN A 371 -25.73 -0.31 -15.19
C ASN A 371 -24.26 -0.27 -14.71
N GLN A 372 -23.94 0.58 -13.74
CA GLN A 372 -22.62 0.60 -13.11
C GLN A 372 -22.49 -0.41 -11.97
N VAL A 373 -23.62 -0.82 -11.40
CA VAL A 373 -23.72 -1.93 -10.45
C VAL A 373 -24.92 -2.79 -10.79
N SER A 374 -24.93 -4.05 -10.35
CA SER A 374 -26.09 -4.93 -10.43
C SER A 374 -26.23 -5.75 -9.16
N ARG A 375 -27.43 -5.78 -8.60
CA ARG A 375 -27.76 -6.59 -7.43
C ARG A 375 -27.99 -8.04 -7.82
N LYS A 376 -27.46 -8.95 -7.00
CA LYS A 376 -27.69 -10.39 -7.07
C LYS A 376 -28.23 -10.88 -5.73
N THR A 377 -28.59 -12.15 -5.67
CA THR A 377 -29.15 -12.78 -4.46
C THR A 377 -28.17 -12.72 -3.27
N ASP A 378 -26.86 -12.83 -3.54
CA ASP A 378 -25.80 -12.95 -2.53
C ASP A 378 -24.89 -11.70 -2.47
N GLY A 379 -25.11 -10.71 -3.36
CA GLY A 379 -24.23 -9.55 -3.39
C GLY A 379 -24.56 -8.50 -4.44
N ILE A 380 -23.59 -7.62 -4.68
CA ILE A 380 -23.67 -6.52 -5.64
C ILE A 380 -22.42 -6.56 -6.53
N ASP A 381 -22.60 -6.83 -7.81
CA ASP A 381 -21.51 -6.74 -8.78
C ASP A 381 -21.27 -5.30 -9.21
N ILE A 382 -20.00 -4.97 -9.40
CA ILE A 382 -19.52 -3.65 -9.80
C ILE A 382 -19.07 -3.72 -11.26
N HIS A 383 -19.62 -2.84 -12.11
CA HIS A 383 -19.33 -2.78 -13.54
C HIS A 383 -18.61 -1.49 -13.94
N ALA A 384 -17.72 -1.00 -13.06
CA ALA A 384 -16.94 0.20 -13.35
C ALA A 384 -16.10 0.02 -14.64
N GLN A 385 -16.26 0.94 -15.59
CA GLN A 385 -15.55 0.93 -16.87
C GLN A 385 -14.22 1.70 -16.81
N SER A 386 -13.98 2.39 -15.70
CA SER A 386 -12.77 3.20 -15.50
C SER A 386 -12.42 3.29 -14.01
N GLN A 387 -11.15 3.59 -13.74
CA GLN A 387 -10.68 3.82 -12.37
C GLN A 387 -11.45 4.94 -11.64
N PRO A 388 -11.73 6.12 -12.26
CA PRO A 388 -12.54 7.14 -11.59
C PRO A 388 -13.93 6.63 -11.16
N GLN A 389 -14.60 5.83 -11.98
CA GLN A 389 -15.88 5.23 -11.62
C GLN A 389 -15.74 4.24 -10.45
N LEU A 390 -14.67 3.43 -10.45
CA LEU A 390 -14.41 2.50 -9.35
C LEU A 390 -14.19 3.25 -8.04
N ILE A 391 -13.40 4.34 -8.08
CA ILE A 391 -13.15 5.21 -6.92
C ILE A 391 -14.46 5.87 -6.44
N GLU A 392 -15.27 6.39 -7.35
CA GLU A 392 -16.59 6.97 -7.01
C GLU A 392 -17.49 5.98 -6.27
N ILE A 393 -17.46 4.70 -6.66
CA ILE A 393 -18.20 3.65 -5.97
C ILE A 393 -17.60 3.37 -4.58
N CYS A 394 -16.30 3.36 -4.43
CA CYS A 394 -15.64 3.24 -3.12
C CYS A 394 -15.99 4.40 -2.18
N GLU A 395 -16.05 5.64 -2.71
CA GLU A 395 -16.42 6.85 -1.96
C GLU A 395 -17.86 6.80 -1.41
N ILE A 396 -18.72 5.91 -1.91
CA ILE A 396 -20.05 5.67 -1.31
C ILE A 396 -19.90 5.18 0.12
N PHE A 397 -18.89 4.37 0.39
CA PHE A 397 -18.65 3.74 1.69
C PHE A 397 -17.64 4.47 2.56
N GLU A 398 -17.04 5.58 2.09
CA GLU A 398 -16.24 6.44 2.95
C GLU A 398 -17.12 7.18 3.96
N SER A 399 -16.79 7.06 5.26
CA SER A 399 -17.69 7.52 6.34
C SER A 399 -17.60 8.99 6.67
N ARG A 400 -16.68 9.76 6.07
CA ARG A 400 -16.44 11.14 6.51
C ARG A 400 -16.80 12.17 5.45
N PRO A 401 -17.57 13.24 5.83
CA PRO A 401 -17.80 14.36 4.94
C PRO A 401 -16.46 15.09 4.72
N ARG A 402 -16.11 15.32 3.45
CA ARG A 402 -15.07 16.30 3.10
C ARG A 402 -15.41 17.63 3.79
N HIS A 403 -14.43 18.26 4.42
CA HIS A 403 -14.61 19.57 5.05
C HIS A 403 -15.31 20.55 4.11
N GLY A 404 -16.54 20.94 4.44
CA GLY A 404 -17.34 21.89 3.67
C GLY A 404 -18.86 21.74 3.75
N SER A 405 -19.36 20.65 4.32
CA SER A 405 -20.80 20.40 4.45
C SER A 405 -21.13 20.07 5.91
N ALA A 406 -21.52 21.09 6.66
CA ALA A 406 -22.10 20.92 7.99
C ALA A 406 -23.47 20.23 7.88
N ALA A 407 -23.50 18.94 8.11
CA ALA A 407 -24.73 18.24 8.43
C ALA A 407 -24.42 17.24 9.55
N ALA A 408 -24.73 17.66 10.77
CA ALA A 408 -24.70 16.80 11.94
C ALA A 408 -25.60 15.58 11.70
N ALA A 409 -25.00 14.42 11.56
CA ALA A 409 -25.72 13.17 11.55
C ALA A 409 -25.80 12.66 12.99
N HIS A 410 -27.01 12.51 13.50
CA HIS A 410 -27.29 11.76 14.73
C HIS A 410 -26.81 10.33 14.54
N THR A 411 -25.72 9.97 15.18
CA THR A 411 -25.32 8.58 15.41
C THR A 411 -26.22 8.01 16.49
N PRO A 412 -26.92 6.88 16.28
CA PRO A 412 -27.56 6.20 17.40
C PRO A 412 -26.46 5.73 18.35
N SER A 413 -26.58 6.08 19.61
CA SER A 413 -25.73 5.63 20.71
C SER A 413 -25.48 4.12 20.60
N SER A 414 -24.25 3.76 20.22
CA SER A 414 -23.81 2.38 20.19
C SER A 414 -23.66 1.91 21.66
N LYS A 415 -24.57 1.08 22.12
CA LYS A 415 -24.26 0.19 23.23
C LYS A 415 -23.08 -0.68 22.82
N HIS A 416 -22.05 -0.71 23.63
CA HIS A 416 -20.91 -1.61 23.50
C HIS A 416 -21.39 -2.98 23.03
N VAL A 417 -21.08 -3.33 21.79
CA VAL A 417 -21.09 -4.72 21.35
C VAL A 417 -19.69 -5.24 21.75
N PRO A 418 -19.59 -6.13 22.74
CA PRO A 418 -18.31 -6.74 23.03
C PRO A 418 -17.85 -7.46 21.77
N LEU A 419 -16.62 -7.25 21.35
CA LEU A 419 -15.93 -8.06 20.34
C LEU A 419 -15.92 -9.50 20.87
N SER A 420 -16.97 -10.27 20.60
CA SER A 420 -17.05 -11.66 21.00
C SER A 420 -16.10 -12.48 20.12
N LYS A 421 -15.27 -13.26 20.79
CA LYS A 421 -14.24 -14.19 20.39
C LYS A 421 -14.65 -15.15 19.24
N SER A 422 -14.84 -14.68 18.02
CA SER A 422 -15.07 -15.58 16.88
C SER A 422 -15.00 -14.91 15.50
N TYR A 423 -14.02 -14.03 15.28
CA TYR A 423 -13.82 -13.46 13.93
C TYR A 423 -12.76 -14.17 13.09
N ILE A 424 -12.49 -15.44 13.40
CA ILE A 424 -11.51 -16.22 12.66
C ILE A 424 -12.14 -17.56 12.28
N VAL A 425 -11.93 -17.92 11.04
CA VAL A 425 -12.18 -19.17 10.31
C VAL A 425 -13.39 -19.13 9.38
N SER A 426 -13.14 -18.85 8.14
CA SER A 426 -13.13 -19.75 6.96
C SER A 426 -13.00 -18.91 5.69
#